data_b6757da38c973e39d3b7903f8ef50d00
#
_entry.id   b6757da38c973e39d3b7903f8ef50d00
#
_cell.length_a   1.000
_cell.length_b   1.000
_cell.length_c   1.000
_cell.angle_alpha   90.00
_cell.angle_beta   90.00
_cell.angle_gamma   90.00
#
_symmetry.space_group_name_H-M   'P 1'
#
loop_
_entity.id
_entity.type
_entity.pdbx_description
1 polymer ?
#
loop_
_entity_poly.entity_id
_entity_poly.type
_entity_poly.pdbx_seq_one_letter_code
_entity_poly.pdbx_strand_id
1 'polypeptide(L)'
;TTVSAEFGGQTLTIETGRMARLAGGAVTVRYGDTVVLGTANRSDPRPGLDFFPLTIEFEERMYAAGKIPGGYIKREGKASENATLSARLTDRPIRPLFPEGYKDDVQVVITVLSADQENDPDILGTIAASAALTISEIPFLGPIGAVRIGLVDNKFILNPTFEQLETSDLDLVVSGTTDAIMMVEAGANLISEAKMAEAIEFGHDAIKALISLQEQLRAKVGKPKRVPYIEPGVESVLAFSEAVANGATFVVVDTETTGLDSKLSDLVEIAAVKIKGGKITDRWSTLVNAGNPIVGVQMHGITTADLKKGIAPKEAAEKFADFAKGAILVGHNLGFDVSFLDEALGKGRSFATEQGQYLDTFVLFREAYPESESFKLGDLARIYGVTTAPTH
;
A
#
# COMPACT_ATOMS: atom_id res chain seq x y z
N THR A 1 17.03 -6.81 12.53
CA THR A 1 16.86 -5.54 13.27
C THR A 1 15.73 -5.70 14.27
N THR A 2 15.99 -5.27 15.52
CA THR A 2 15.08 -5.43 16.64
C THR A 2 14.88 -4.09 17.33
N VAL A 3 13.65 -3.85 17.80
CA VAL A 3 13.26 -2.76 18.69
C VAL A 3 12.41 -3.35 19.82
N SER A 4 12.51 -2.82 21.03
CA SER A 4 11.75 -3.30 22.18
C SER A 4 11.46 -2.18 23.17
N ALA A 5 10.38 -2.32 23.92
CA ALA A 5 9.99 -1.43 25.01
C ALA A 5 9.25 -2.22 26.09
N GLU A 6 9.32 -1.71 27.31
CA GLU A 6 8.46 -2.19 28.39
C GLU A 6 7.04 -1.71 28.17
N PHE A 7 6.08 -2.63 28.20
CA PHE A 7 4.69 -2.36 27.90
C PHE A 7 3.76 -3.28 28.72
N GLY A 8 2.83 -2.71 29.49
CA GLY A 8 1.89 -3.50 30.28
C GLY A 8 2.55 -4.45 31.31
N GLY A 9 3.78 -4.14 31.76
CA GLY A 9 4.52 -4.96 32.72
C GLY A 9 5.39 -6.08 32.13
N GLN A 10 5.44 -6.17 30.79
CA GLN A 10 6.31 -7.12 30.06
C GLN A 10 7.02 -6.42 28.90
N THR A 11 8.11 -7.00 28.42
CA THR A 11 8.85 -6.47 27.25
C THR A 11 8.14 -6.86 25.95
N LEU A 12 7.67 -5.86 25.19
CA LEU A 12 7.20 -6.06 23.82
C LEU A 12 8.38 -5.86 22.84
N THR A 13 8.58 -6.82 21.95
CA THR A 13 9.69 -6.82 21.00
C THR A 13 9.16 -6.95 19.58
N ILE A 14 9.62 -6.09 18.66
CA ILE A 14 9.37 -6.18 17.21
C ILE A 14 10.70 -6.44 16.50
N GLU A 15 10.77 -7.54 15.75
CA GLU A 15 11.95 -7.94 15.00
C GLU A 15 11.64 -8.09 13.52
N THR A 16 12.56 -7.68 12.64
CA THR A 16 12.47 -7.87 11.19
C THR A 16 13.77 -8.39 10.58
N GLY A 17 13.68 -8.96 9.37
CA GLY A 17 14.82 -9.45 8.60
C GLY A 17 15.20 -10.91 8.85
N ARG A 18 14.50 -11.60 9.76
CA ARG A 18 14.76 -13.01 10.11
C ARG A 18 13.89 -13.97 9.30
N MET A 19 12.60 -13.67 9.20
CA MET A 19 11.58 -14.51 8.54
C MET A 19 10.96 -13.81 7.35
N ALA A 20 10.34 -14.57 6.45
CA ALA A 20 9.54 -14.11 5.30
C ALA A 20 10.23 -13.02 4.47
N ARG A 21 11.50 -13.19 4.11
CA ARG A 21 12.34 -12.19 3.42
C ARG A 21 11.84 -11.78 2.04
N LEU A 22 10.97 -12.57 1.42
CA LEU A 22 10.37 -12.29 0.11
C LEU A 22 9.12 -11.42 0.21
N ALA A 23 8.58 -11.21 1.42
CA ALA A 23 7.44 -10.33 1.61
C ALA A 23 7.82 -8.86 1.44
N GLY A 24 6.88 -8.03 1.02
CA GLY A 24 7.02 -6.57 0.95
C GLY A 24 7.45 -5.97 2.29
N GLY A 25 6.81 -6.40 3.38
CA GLY A 25 7.19 -6.18 4.77
C GLY A 25 6.96 -7.43 5.61
N ALA A 26 7.84 -7.72 6.57
CA ALA A 26 7.69 -8.85 7.48
C ALA A 26 8.28 -8.53 8.84
N VAL A 27 7.53 -8.80 9.90
CA VAL A 27 7.96 -8.60 11.27
C VAL A 27 7.48 -9.76 12.16
N THR A 28 8.21 -10.04 13.22
CA THR A 28 7.71 -10.83 14.35
C THR A 28 7.48 -9.89 15.52
N VAL A 29 6.35 -10.05 16.20
CA VAL A 29 6.04 -9.36 17.46
C VAL A 29 5.99 -10.41 18.57
N ARG A 30 6.72 -10.14 19.63
CA ARG A 30 6.78 -11.01 20.82
C ARG A 30 6.35 -10.24 22.07
N TYR A 31 5.51 -10.88 22.87
CA TYR A 31 5.09 -10.41 24.18
C TYR A 31 4.93 -11.64 25.10
N GLY A 32 5.73 -11.72 26.15
CA GLY A 32 5.91 -12.97 26.85
C GLY A 32 6.50 -14.06 25.96
N ASP A 33 5.90 -15.25 25.95
CA ASP A 33 6.23 -16.34 25.04
C ASP A 33 5.24 -16.47 23.86
N THR A 34 4.26 -15.58 23.77
CA THR A 34 3.44 -15.42 22.56
C THR A 34 4.21 -14.67 21.48
N VAL A 35 4.29 -15.27 20.28
CA VAL A 35 5.01 -14.75 19.12
C VAL A 35 4.12 -14.81 17.88
N VAL A 36 3.99 -13.69 17.20
CA VAL A 36 3.18 -13.55 16.00
C VAL A 36 4.05 -13.03 14.84
N LEU A 37 3.92 -13.63 13.66
CA LEU A 37 4.51 -13.16 12.41
C LEU A 37 3.46 -12.39 11.62
N GLY A 38 3.74 -11.14 11.29
CA GLY A 38 2.97 -10.34 10.34
C GLY A 38 3.72 -10.16 9.03
N THR A 39 3.06 -10.39 7.90
CA THR A 39 3.61 -10.14 6.57
C THR A 39 2.66 -9.27 5.76
N ALA A 40 3.19 -8.37 4.96
CA ALA A 40 2.43 -7.51 4.06
C ALA A 40 2.99 -7.61 2.65
N ASN A 41 2.12 -7.90 1.70
CA ASN A 41 2.44 -7.99 0.28
C ASN A 41 1.43 -7.15 -0.52
N ARG A 42 1.87 -6.71 -1.68
CA ARG A 42 1.00 -6.08 -2.66
C ARG A 42 1.20 -6.73 -4.03
N SER A 43 0.16 -6.71 -4.84
CA SER A 43 0.22 -6.97 -6.27
C SER A 43 -0.54 -5.88 -7.03
N ASP A 44 -0.36 -5.85 -8.34
CA ASP A 44 -1.01 -4.85 -9.18
C ASP A 44 -2.54 -4.99 -9.15
N PRO A 45 -3.28 -3.88 -9.43
CA PRO A 45 -4.74 -3.87 -9.39
C PRO A 45 -5.33 -4.95 -10.29
N ARG A 46 -6.37 -5.62 -9.83
CA ARG A 46 -7.15 -6.54 -10.67
C ARG A 46 -8.08 -5.72 -11.59
N PRO A 47 -8.09 -6.00 -12.90
CA PRO A 47 -8.98 -5.32 -13.82
C PRO A 47 -10.46 -5.46 -13.40
N GLY A 48 -11.21 -4.37 -13.45
CA GLY A 48 -12.66 -4.36 -13.20
C GLY A 48 -13.08 -4.31 -11.73
N LEU A 49 -12.14 -4.15 -10.77
CA LEU A 49 -12.51 -3.89 -9.38
C LEU A 49 -12.72 -2.38 -9.16
N ASP A 50 -13.84 -2.05 -8.52
CA ASP A 50 -14.24 -0.70 -8.13
C ASP A 50 -13.99 -0.36 -6.67
N PHE A 51 -13.43 -1.32 -5.89
CA PHE A 51 -13.11 -1.16 -4.48
C PHE A 51 -11.65 -1.53 -4.17
N PHE A 52 -11.17 -1.12 -3.00
CA PHE A 52 -9.84 -1.48 -2.49
C PHE A 52 -9.81 -2.93 -1.99
N PRO A 53 -9.06 -3.84 -2.66
CA PRO A 53 -8.99 -5.25 -2.28
C PRO A 53 -7.93 -5.48 -1.19
N LEU A 54 -8.26 -5.12 0.06
CA LEU A 54 -7.46 -5.48 1.22
C LEU A 54 -7.93 -6.82 1.78
N THR A 55 -7.03 -7.78 1.88
CA THR A 55 -7.26 -9.07 2.51
C THR A 55 -6.38 -9.19 3.74
N ILE A 56 -7.01 -9.41 4.92
CA ILE A 56 -6.30 -9.70 6.17
C ILE A 56 -6.68 -11.10 6.60
N GLU A 57 -5.68 -11.94 6.80
CA GLU A 57 -5.82 -13.32 7.25
C GLU A 57 -5.13 -13.48 8.59
N PHE A 58 -5.81 -14.12 9.54
CA PHE A 58 -5.26 -14.48 10.84
C PHE A 58 -5.21 -16.02 10.94
N GLU A 59 -4.01 -16.54 11.12
CA GLU A 59 -3.76 -17.97 11.08
C GLU A 59 -3.34 -18.48 12.48
N GLU A 60 -4.26 -19.17 13.14
CA GLU A 60 -3.96 -19.98 14.31
C GLU A 60 -3.35 -21.30 13.86
N ARG A 61 -2.12 -21.56 14.24
CA ARG A 61 -1.42 -22.81 13.90
C ARG A 61 -1.38 -23.73 15.12
N MET A 62 -1.72 -25.00 14.93
CA MET A 62 -1.72 -25.97 16.03
C MET A 62 -0.35 -26.13 16.68
N TYR A 63 0.72 -26.01 15.91
CA TYR A 63 2.08 -26.07 16.45
C TYR A 63 2.39 -24.92 17.43
N ALA A 64 1.73 -23.77 17.29
CA ALA A 64 1.91 -22.65 18.22
C ALA A 64 1.50 -23.00 19.66
N ALA A 65 0.54 -23.90 19.82
CA ALA A 65 0.12 -24.47 21.10
C ALA A 65 0.76 -25.85 21.40
N GLY A 66 1.84 -26.20 20.70
CA GLY A 66 2.52 -27.49 20.87
C GLY A 66 1.71 -28.70 20.40
N LYS A 67 0.71 -28.50 19.53
CA LYS A 67 -0.19 -29.55 19.03
C LYS A 67 0.11 -29.90 17.58
N ILE A 68 -0.30 -31.08 17.17
CA ILE A 68 -0.23 -31.57 15.78
C ILE A 68 -1.66 -31.69 15.24
N PRO A 69 -1.93 -31.26 13.98
CA PRO A 69 -3.24 -31.45 13.38
C PRO A 69 -3.70 -32.91 13.46
N GLY A 70 -4.85 -33.13 14.11
CA GLY A 70 -5.45 -34.44 14.33
C GLY A 70 -6.63 -34.71 13.41
N GLY A 71 -7.39 -35.76 13.72
CA GLY A 71 -8.59 -36.13 13.00
C GLY A 71 -8.33 -36.74 11.60
N TYR A 72 -9.39 -36.87 10.80
CA TYR A 72 -9.34 -37.52 9.50
C TYR A 72 -8.46 -36.78 8.48
N ILE A 73 -8.51 -35.45 8.46
CA ILE A 73 -7.82 -34.62 7.45
C ILE A 73 -6.31 -34.51 7.74
N LYS A 74 -5.87 -34.58 8.99
CA LYS A 74 -4.46 -34.42 9.43
C LYS A 74 -3.78 -33.16 8.88
N ARG A 75 -4.52 -32.08 8.74
CA ARG A 75 -4.08 -30.74 8.26
C ARG A 75 -4.70 -29.67 9.12
N GLU A 76 -4.14 -28.46 9.03
CA GLU A 76 -4.80 -27.25 9.50
C GLU A 76 -6.16 -27.13 8.77
N GLY A 77 -7.23 -26.87 9.51
CA GLY A 77 -8.57 -26.71 9.00
C GLY A 77 -8.80 -25.31 8.39
N LYS A 78 -10.08 -24.98 8.19
CA LYS A 78 -10.48 -23.59 7.93
C LYS A 78 -10.16 -22.76 9.17
N ALA A 79 -9.97 -21.44 8.94
CA ALA A 79 -9.85 -20.48 10.03
C ALA A 79 -11.02 -20.64 11.03
N SER A 80 -10.71 -20.59 12.31
CA SER A 80 -11.71 -20.60 13.38
C SER A 80 -12.57 -19.34 13.31
N GLU A 81 -13.69 -19.32 14.02
CA GLU A 81 -14.49 -18.11 14.18
C GLU A 81 -13.68 -17.02 14.87
N ASN A 82 -12.90 -17.34 15.89
CA ASN A 82 -12.02 -16.41 16.59
C ASN A 82 -10.96 -15.84 15.65
N ALA A 83 -10.29 -16.68 14.85
CA ALA A 83 -9.31 -16.21 13.86
C ALA A 83 -9.94 -15.23 12.83
N THR A 84 -11.17 -15.51 12.41
CA THR A 84 -11.91 -14.61 11.51
C THR A 84 -12.24 -13.27 12.19
N LEU A 85 -12.62 -13.28 13.48
CA LEU A 85 -12.88 -12.07 14.25
C LEU A 85 -11.58 -11.27 14.49
N SER A 86 -10.48 -11.93 14.82
CA SER A 86 -9.16 -11.29 14.98
C SER A 86 -8.67 -10.64 13.66
N ALA A 87 -8.92 -11.29 12.52
CA ALA A 87 -8.64 -10.68 11.21
C ALA A 87 -9.48 -9.41 10.99
N ARG A 88 -10.77 -9.42 11.35
CA ARG A 88 -11.65 -8.24 11.25
C ARG A 88 -11.27 -7.14 12.24
N LEU A 89 -10.84 -7.52 13.45
CA LEU A 89 -10.31 -6.59 14.46
C LEU A 89 -9.12 -5.80 13.91
N THR A 90 -8.27 -6.47 13.14
CA THR A 90 -7.11 -5.87 12.48
C THR A 90 -7.50 -5.06 11.24
N ASP A 91 -8.44 -5.54 10.41
CA ASP A 91 -8.85 -4.88 9.16
C ASP A 91 -9.49 -3.51 9.41
N ARG A 92 -10.35 -3.41 10.40
CA ARG A 92 -11.16 -2.20 10.67
C ARG A 92 -10.32 -0.94 10.90
N PRO A 93 -9.26 -0.93 11.74
CA PRO A 93 -8.44 0.26 11.95
C PRO A 93 -7.39 0.49 10.86
N ILE A 94 -7.01 -0.54 10.08
CA ILE A 94 -5.98 -0.45 9.05
C ILE A 94 -6.55 0.08 7.73
N ARG A 95 -7.71 -0.40 7.31
CA ARG A 95 -8.32 -0.10 6.01
C ARG A 95 -8.49 1.40 5.72
N PRO A 96 -8.95 2.24 6.65
CA PRO A 96 -9.10 3.67 6.42
C PRO A 96 -7.79 4.44 6.22
N LEU A 97 -6.65 3.82 6.53
CA LEU A 97 -5.32 4.43 6.44
C LEU A 97 -4.61 4.14 5.10
N PHE A 98 -5.35 3.76 4.09
CA PHE A 98 -4.87 3.74 2.72
C PHE A 98 -5.39 4.97 1.97
N PRO A 99 -4.64 5.46 0.97
CA PRO A 99 -5.10 6.60 0.16
C PRO A 99 -6.45 6.33 -0.49
N GLU A 100 -7.30 7.34 -0.57
CA GLU A 100 -8.57 7.25 -1.28
C GLU A 100 -8.33 6.88 -2.75
N GLY A 101 -9.15 5.98 -3.30
CA GLY A 101 -8.98 5.49 -4.67
C GLY A 101 -7.85 4.47 -4.87
N TYR A 102 -7.13 4.08 -3.82
CA TYR A 102 -6.11 3.03 -3.91
C TYR A 102 -6.73 1.67 -4.27
N LYS A 103 -6.18 0.99 -5.29
CA LYS A 103 -6.77 -0.25 -5.84
C LYS A 103 -5.80 -1.42 -5.96
N ASP A 104 -4.53 -1.27 -5.60
CA ASP A 104 -3.60 -2.41 -5.56
C ASP A 104 -4.14 -3.48 -4.62
N ASP A 105 -3.95 -4.75 -4.97
CA ASP A 105 -4.33 -5.88 -4.13
C ASP A 105 -3.33 -6.02 -2.98
N VAL A 106 -3.78 -5.76 -1.76
CA VAL A 106 -2.94 -5.85 -0.56
C VAL A 106 -3.36 -7.05 0.28
N GLN A 107 -2.42 -7.92 0.56
CA GLN A 107 -2.59 -9.06 1.45
C GLN A 107 -1.71 -8.90 2.69
N VAL A 108 -2.33 -9.01 3.85
CA VAL A 108 -1.66 -9.08 5.15
C VAL A 108 -1.98 -10.44 5.76
N VAL A 109 -0.95 -11.22 6.06
CA VAL A 109 -1.10 -12.51 6.73
C VAL A 109 -0.44 -12.44 8.10
N ILE A 110 -1.22 -12.76 9.11
CA ILE A 110 -0.82 -12.82 10.52
C ILE A 110 -0.79 -14.29 10.92
N THR A 111 0.36 -14.79 11.33
CA THR A 111 0.53 -16.20 11.72
C THR A 111 1.01 -16.28 13.16
N VAL A 112 0.26 -16.97 14.02
CA VAL A 112 0.66 -17.25 15.40
C VAL A 112 1.71 -18.35 15.39
N LEU A 113 2.94 -18.01 15.79
CA LEU A 113 4.08 -18.93 15.81
C LEU A 113 4.25 -19.64 17.15
N SER A 114 3.89 -18.95 18.24
CA SER A 114 3.92 -19.48 19.61
C SER A 114 2.83 -18.81 20.43
N ALA A 115 2.18 -19.55 21.31
CA ALA A 115 1.15 -19.05 22.22
C ALA A 115 1.42 -19.61 23.62
N ASP A 116 1.61 -18.72 24.59
CA ASP A 116 1.86 -19.06 26.00
C ASP A 116 0.58 -19.37 26.79
N GLN A 117 -0.59 -19.17 26.20
CA GLN A 117 -1.91 -19.31 26.80
C GLN A 117 -2.21 -18.31 27.94
N GLU A 118 -1.41 -17.26 28.05
CA GLU A 118 -1.61 -16.14 28.96
C GLU A 118 -1.92 -14.85 28.18
N ASN A 119 -1.16 -14.58 27.12
CA ASN A 119 -1.25 -13.36 26.34
C ASN A 119 -2.00 -13.59 25.03
N ASP A 120 -3.04 -12.80 24.79
CA ASP A 120 -3.84 -12.91 23.57
C ASP A 120 -3.03 -12.50 22.31
N PRO A 121 -2.94 -13.35 21.28
CA PRO A 121 -2.21 -13.05 20.08
C PRO A 121 -2.91 -12.06 19.14
N ASP A 122 -4.19 -11.72 19.31
CA ASP A 122 -4.96 -10.88 18.40
C ASP A 122 -4.45 -9.44 18.37
N ILE A 123 -4.16 -8.86 19.56
CA ILE A 123 -3.57 -7.51 19.68
C ILE A 123 -2.16 -7.48 19.08
N LEU A 124 -1.36 -8.53 19.35
CA LEU A 124 -0.03 -8.65 18.77
C LEU A 124 -0.10 -8.77 17.23
N GLY A 125 -1.12 -9.45 16.72
CA GLY A 125 -1.41 -9.56 15.30
C GLY A 125 -1.67 -8.21 14.65
N THR A 126 -2.47 -7.35 15.29
CA THR A 126 -2.73 -5.99 14.81
C THR A 126 -1.46 -5.15 14.79
N ILE A 127 -0.62 -5.23 15.83
CA ILE A 127 0.68 -4.54 15.88
C ILE A 127 1.62 -5.07 14.79
N ALA A 128 1.65 -6.40 14.57
CA ALA A 128 2.48 -7.02 13.54
C ALA A 128 2.05 -6.61 12.13
N ALA A 129 0.75 -6.58 11.85
CA ALA A 129 0.19 -6.11 10.59
C ALA A 129 0.57 -4.65 10.32
N SER A 130 0.37 -3.77 11.31
CA SER A 130 0.73 -2.35 11.24
C SER A 130 2.23 -2.17 11.01
N ALA A 131 3.09 -2.86 11.76
CA ALA A 131 4.53 -2.75 11.63
C ALA A 131 5.03 -3.27 10.28
N ALA A 132 4.48 -4.40 9.76
CA ALA A 132 4.83 -4.94 8.45
C ALA A 132 4.45 -3.97 7.32
N LEU A 133 3.25 -3.38 7.37
CA LEU A 133 2.82 -2.35 6.44
C LEU A 133 3.71 -1.10 6.54
N THR A 134 4.04 -0.67 7.75
CA THR A 134 4.85 0.54 8.02
C THR A 134 6.25 0.45 7.43
N ILE A 135 6.93 -0.71 7.53
CA ILE A 135 8.27 -0.89 6.97
C ILE A 135 8.29 -1.26 5.48
N SER A 136 7.14 -1.64 4.90
CA SER A 136 7.00 -2.00 3.49
C SER A 136 6.95 -0.77 2.57
N GLU A 137 6.99 -1.00 1.26
CA GLU A 137 6.77 0.02 0.24
C GLU A 137 5.29 0.40 0.04
N ILE A 138 4.36 -0.35 0.67
CA ILE A 138 2.91 -0.14 0.53
C ILE A 138 2.52 1.24 1.08
N PRO A 139 1.66 2.03 0.38
CA PRO A 139 1.29 3.39 0.77
C PRO A 139 0.32 3.41 1.94
N PHE A 140 0.77 2.96 3.09
CA PHE A 140 0.04 2.93 4.35
C PHE A 140 0.33 4.20 5.15
N LEU A 141 -0.72 4.92 5.57
CA LEU A 141 -0.66 6.21 6.27
C LEU A 141 -0.55 6.06 7.80
N GLY A 142 -0.40 4.81 8.30
CA GLY A 142 -0.08 4.55 9.70
C GLY A 142 1.38 4.84 10.04
N PRO A 143 1.88 4.38 11.21
CA PRO A 143 1.40 3.20 11.94
C PRO A 143 0.18 3.41 12.84
N ILE A 144 -0.42 2.28 13.24
CA ILE A 144 -1.39 2.22 14.32
C ILE A 144 -0.84 1.40 15.48
N GLY A 145 -1.35 1.65 16.68
CA GLY A 145 -1.22 0.76 17.82
C GLY A 145 -2.57 0.15 18.18
N ALA A 146 -2.54 -0.96 18.88
CA ALA A 146 -3.71 -1.61 19.46
C ALA A 146 -3.39 -2.10 20.85
N VAL A 147 -4.36 -2.00 21.76
CA VAL A 147 -4.26 -2.44 23.14
C VAL A 147 -5.57 -3.06 23.60
N ARG A 148 -5.49 -4.03 24.50
CA ARG A 148 -6.63 -4.53 25.28
C ARG A 148 -6.57 -3.95 26.69
N ILE A 149 -7.70 -3.57 27.23
CA ILE A 149 -7.81 -2.96 28.55
C ILE A 149 -8.84 -3.76 29.38
N GLY A 150 -8.40 -4.24 30.52
CA GLY A 150 -9.26 -4.82 31.55
C GLY A 150 -9.51 -3.84 32.67
N LEU A 151 -10.55 -4.11 33.47
CA LEU A 151 -10.86 -3.40 34.70
C LEU A 151 -11.04 -4.44 35.84
N VAL A 152 -10.03 -4.56 36.68
CA VAL A 152 -10.04 -5.46 37.85
C VAL A 152 -9.82 -4.63 39.12
N ASP A 153 -10.63 -4.82 40.14
CA ASP A 153 -10.59 -4.08 41.41
C ASP A 153 -10.57 -2.53 41.16
N ASN A 154 -11.38 -2.09 40.22
CA ASN A 154 -11.48 -0.69 39.80
C ASN A 154 -10.18 -0.07 39.26
N LYS A 155 -9.20 -0.87 38.80
CA LYS A 155 -7.95 -0.45 38.17
C LYS A 155 -7.88 -0.93 36.75
N PHE A 156 -7.45 -0.06 35.83
CA PHE A 156 -7.18 -0.45 34.46
C PHE A 156 -5.91 -1.28 34.38
N ILE A 157 -6.00 -2.37 33.64
CA ILE A 157 -4.88 -3.27 33.32
C ILE A 157 -4.69 -3.24 31.81
N LEU A 158 -3.46 -2.99 31.39
CA LEU A 158 -3.07 -2.97 29.99
C LEU A 158 -2.66 -4.37 29.54
N ASN A 159 -3.24 -4.87 28.45
CA ASN A 159 -3.07 -6.22 27.92
C ASN A 159 -3.22 -7.28 29.03
N PRO A 160 -4.41 -7.36 29.67
CA PRO A 160 -4.67 -8.34 30.73
C PRO A 160 -4.48 -9.77 30.20
N THR A 161 -4.01 -10.67 31.06
CA THR A 161 -3.97 -12.10 30.77
C THR A 161 -5.39 -12.69 30.69
N PHE A 162 -5.52 -13.86 30.08
CA PHE A 162 -6.81 -14.56 30.04
C PHE A 162 -7.41 -14.78 31.45
N GLU A 163 -6.58 -15.12 32.45
CA GLU A 163 -7.02 -15.25 33.84
C GLU A 163 -7.55 -13.92 34.42
N GLN A 164 -6.88 -12.81 34.11
CA GLN A 164 -7.34 -11.49 34.56
C GLN A 164 -8.64 -11.07 33.86
N LEU A 165 -8.84 -11.46 32.59
CA LEU A 165 -10.08 -11.19 31.87
C LEU A 165 -11.29 -11.93 32.44
N GLU A 166 -11.12 -13.13 33.03
CA GLU A 166 -12.21 -13.86 33.64
C GLU A 166 -12.85 -13.10 34.86
N THR A 167 -12.07 -12.24 35.49
CA THR A 167 -12.53 -11.43 36.65
C THR A 167 -12.71 -9.96 36.32
N SER A 168 -12.49 -9.58 35.08
CA SER A 168 -12.56 -8.18 34.63
C SER A 168 -13.98 -7.75 34.36
N ASP A 169 -14.36 -6.56 34.81
CA ASP A 169 -15.63 -5.92 34.49
C ASP A 169 -15.60 -5.26 33.09
N LEU A 170 -14.43 -5.20 32.44
CA LEU A 170 -14.22 -4.60 31.15
C LEU A 170 -13.31 -5.48 30.29
N ASP A 171 -13.71 -5.74 29.07
CA ASP A 171 -12.85 -6.20 27.99
C ASP A 171 -12.95 -5.20 26.84
N LEU A 172 -11.98 -4.29 26.75
CA LEU A 172 -12.00 -3.18 25.81
C LEU A 172 -10.77 -3.24 24.91
N VAL A 173 -10.98 -3.30 23.61
CA VAL A 173 -9.92 -3.13 22.62
C VAL A 173 -10.01 -1.74 22.02
N VAL A 174 -8.89 -1.02 22.06
CA VAL A 174 -8.73 0.29 21.44
C VAL A 174 -7.60 0.22 20.44
N SER A 175 -7.82 0.72 19.22
CA SER A 175 -6.77 0.88 18.22
C SER A 175 -6.88 2.23 17.50
N GLY A 176 -5.73 2.77 17.13
CA GLY A 176 -5.68 4.09 16.50
C GLY A 176 -4.28 4.56 16.14
N THR A 177 -4.24 5.78 15.63
CA THR A 177 -3.02 6.54 15.35
C THR A 177 -2.62 7.38 16.58
N THR A 178 -1.54 8.15 16.50
CA THR A 178 -1.14 9.09 17.56
C THR A 178 -2.24 10.11 17.88
N ASP A 179 -3.01 10.51 16.88
CA ASP A 179 -3.93 11.66 16.94
C ASP A 179 -5.41 11.26 17.01
N ALA A 180 -5.72 10.00 16.64
CA ALA A 180 -7.11 9.58 16.52
C ALA A 180 -7.31 8.10 16.90
N ILE A 181 -8.43 7.85 17.57
CA ILE A 181 -8.94 6.49 17.82
C ILE A 181 -9.67 6.04 16.55
N MET A 182 -9.25 4.91 15.99
CA MET A 182 -9.79 4.38 14.74
C MET A 182 -10.84 3.28 14.97
N MET A 183 -10.71 2.54 16.06
CA MET A 183 -11.61 1.44 16.37
C MET A 183 -11.67 1.21 17.88
N VAL A 184 -12.90 0.94 18.35
CA VAL A 184 -13.21 0.53 19.69
C VAL A 184 -14.11 -0.71 19.62
N GLU A 185 -13.80 -1.73 20.42
CA GLU A 185 -14.65 -2.90 20.61
C GLU A 185 -14.66 -3.24 22.09
N ALA A 186 -15.84 -3.38 22.71
CA ALA A 186 -15.97 -3.54 24.13
C ALA A 186 -17.03 -4.56 24.55
N GLY A 187 -16.68 -5.38 25.54
CA GLY A 187 -17.58 -6.08 26.41
C GLY A 187 -17.49 -5.49 27.82
N ALA A 188 -18.63 -5.16 28.45
CA ALA A 188 -18.63 -4.51 29.76
C ALA A 188 -19.75 -5.03 30.65
N ASN A 189 -19.46 -5.16 31.95
CA ASN A 189 -20.40 -5.55 32.96
C ASN A 189 -20.79 -4.33 33.81
N LEU A 190 -21.84 -3.59 33.34
CA LEU A 190 -22.45 -2.44 34.04
C LEU A 190 -21.44 -1.33 34.40
N ILE A 191 -20.53 -0.99 33.51
CA ILE A 191 -19.61 0.12 33.70
C ILE A 191 -20.30 1.45 33.34
N SER A 192 -20.01 2.52 34.07
CA SER A 192 -20.51 3.86 33.74
C SER A 192 -19.85 4.42 32.49
N GLU A 193 -20.57 5.27 31.75
CA GLU A 193 -20.06 5.96 30.55
C GLU A 193 -18.78 6.76 30.85
N ALA A 194 -18.73 7.43 32.02
CA ALA A 194 -17.54 8.15 32.43
C ALA A 194 -16.32 7.23 32.58
N LYS A 195 -16.52 6.04 33.19
CA LYS A 195 -15.45 5.05 33.36
C LYS A 195 -15.02 4.43 32.03
N MET A 196 -15.95 4.25 31.10
CA MET A 196 -15.65 3.82 29.74
C MET A 196 -14.80 4.86 28.99
N ALA A 197 -15.15 6.15 29.11
CA ALA A 197 -14.38 7.22 28.50
C ALA A 197 -12.94 7.28 29.05
N GLU A 198 -12.77 7.15 30.38
CA GLU A 198 -11.44 7.05 31.01
C GLU A 198 -10.63 5.86 30.47
N ALA A 199 -11.27 4.70 30.28
CA ALA A 199 -10.62 3.49 29.75
C ALA A 199 -10.14 3.70 28.30
N ILE A 200 -10.96 4.34 27.47
CA ILE A 200 -10.63 4.65 26.08
C ILE A 200 -9.45 5.61 26.02
N GLU A 201 -9.44 6.68 26.82
CA GLU A 201 -8.34 7.63 26.91
C GLU A 201 -7.05 6.95 27.40
N PHE A 202 -7.13 6.14 28.44
CA PHE A 202 -6.01 5.33 28.95
C PHE A 202 -5.41 4.45 27.86
N GLY A 203 -6.26 3.77 27.07
CA GLY A 203 -5.82 2.94 25.96
C GLY A 203 -5.16 3.76 24.84
N HIS A 204 -5.72 4.91 24.49
CA HIS A 204 -5.14 5.77 23.45
C HIS A 204 -3.76 6.31 23.84
N ASP A 205 -3.57 6.65 25.10
CA ASP A 205 -2.24 7.08 25.59
C ASP A 205 -1.20 5.93 25.50
N ALA A 206 -1.60 4.71 25.83
CA ALA A 206 -0.74 3.55 25.72
C ALA A 206 -0.34 3.24 24.25
N ILE A 207 -1.24 3.44 23.30
CA ILE A 207 -0.99 3.25 21.86
C ILE A 207 0.18 4.09 21.36
N LYS A 208 0.38 5.31 21.86
CA LYS A 208 1.45 6.23 21.42
C LYS A 208 2.85 5.61 21.58
N ALA A 209 3.07 4.82 22.63
CA ALA A 209 4.32 4.11 22.85
C ALA A 209 4.57 3.03 21.79
N LEU A 210 3.53 2.29 21.41
CA LEU A 210 3.60 1.26 20.36
C LEU A 210 3.86 1.87 18.97
N ILE A 211 3.26 3.01 18.68
CA ILE A 211 3.50 3.76 17.45
C ILE A 211 4.95 4.25 17.38
N SER A 212 5.45 4.85 18.47
CA SER A 212 6.84 5.29 18.57
C SER A 212 7.83 4.14 18.32
N LEU A 213 7.54 2.94 18.83
CA LEU A 213 8.38 1.76 18.62
C LEU A 213 8.40 1.33 17.15
N GLN A 214 7.27 1.38 16.46
CA GLN A 214 7.17 1.07 15.04
C GLN A 214 7.89 2.12 14.17
N GLU A 215 7.80 3.40 14.52
CA GLU A 215 8.54 4.47 13.83
C GLU A 215 10.06 4.34 14.02
N GLN A 216 10.53 3.89 15.20
CA GLN A 216 11.95 3.56 15.39
C GLN A 216 12.40 2.41 14.48
N LEU A 217 11.55 1.40 14.27
CA LEU A 217 11.83 0.32 13.33
C LEU A 217 11.86 0.83 11.89
N ARG A 218 10.86 1.63 11.51
CA ARG A 218 10.77 2.27 10.18
C ARG A 218 12.00 3.10 9.87
N ALA A 219 12.47 3.91 10.82
CA ALA A 219 13.68 4.72 10.64
C ALA A 219 14.94 3.89 10.34
N LYS A 220 15.02 2.65 10.87
CA LYS A 220 16.16 1.76 10.66
C LYS A 220 16.11 0.95 9.37
N VAL A 221 14.91 0.51 8.95
CA VAL A 221 14.75 -0.50 7.89
C VAL A 221 13.57 -0.23 6.95
N GLY A 222 12.82 0.85 7.15
CA GLY A 222 11.67 1.20 6.34
C GLY A 222 12.04 1.42 4.88
N LYS A 223 11.22 0.91 3.99
CA LYS A 223 11.32 1.17 2.55
C LYS A 223 10.61 2.49 2.23
N PRO A 224 11.07 3.24 1.22
CA PRO A 224 10.30 4.36 0.68
C PRO A 224 8.89 3.91 0.29
N LYS A 225 7.90 4.71 0.64
CA LYS A 225 6.52 4.41 0.27
C LYS A 225 6.35 4.62 -1.23
N ARG A 226 5.70 3.65 -1.88
CA ARG A 226 5.31 3.79 -3.27
C ARG A 226 4.22 4.85 -3.38
N VAL A 227 4.32 5.73 -4.35
CA VAL A 227 3.22 6.64 -4.67
C VAL A 227 2.15 5.82 -5.36
N PRO A 228 0.93 5.75 -4.79
CA PRO A 228 -0.13 4.98 -5.41
C PRO A 228 -0.57 5.66 -6.70
N TYR A 229 -0.76 4.87 -7.75
CA TYR A 229 -1.58 5.32 -8.86
C TYR A 229 -3.04 5.33 -8.37
N ILE A 230 -3.61 6.50 -8.26
CA ILE A 230 -5.02 6.70 -7.93
C ILE A 230 -5.71 7.08 -9.23
N GLU A 231 -6.64 6.23 -9.69
CA GLU A 231 -7.49 6.60 -10.82
C GLU A 231 -8.23 7.90 -10.48
N PRO A 232 -8.08 8.96 -11.28
CA PRO A 232 -8.84 10.18 -11.07
C PRO A 232 -10.36 9.87 -11.16
N GLY A 233 -11.16 10.31 -10.21
CA GLY A 233 -12.62 10.15 -10.24
C GLY A 233 -13.32 11.11 -11.20
N VAL A 234 -14.66 11.09 -11.23
CA VAL A 234 -15.51 11.96 -12.09
C VAL A 234 -15.17 13.45 -11.97
N GLU A 235 -14.67 13.89 -10.82
CA GLU A 235 -14.16 15.24 -10.61
C GLU A 235 -12.98 15.59 -11.55
N SER A 236 -12.26 14.61 -12.08
CA SER A 236 -11.15 14.80 -12.99
C SER A 236 -11.57 15.34 -14.37
N VAL A 237 -12.76 14.99 -14.86
CA VAL A 237 -13.30 15.51 -16.14
C VAL A 237 -13.61 17.00 -16.00
N LEU A 238 -14.21 17.41 -14.87
CA LEU A 238 -14.49 18.81 -14.58
C LEU A 238 -13.17 19.58 -14.38
N ALA A 239 -12.24 19.05 -13.59
CA ALA A 239 -10.94 19.66 -13.36
C ALA A 239 -10.13 19.79 -14.66
N PHE A 240 -10.20 18.81 -15.57
CA PHE A 240 -9.59 18.89 -16.88
C PHE A 240 -10.20 20.03 -17.73
N SER A 241 -11.54 20.12 -17.77
CA SER A 241 -12.23 21.18 -18.49
C SER A 241 -11.86 22.57 -17.96
N GLU A 242 -11.78 22.72 -16.64
CA GLU A 242 -11.32 23.95 -16.00
C GLU A 242 -9.85 24.26 -16.31
N ALA A 243 -8.97 23.28 -16.27
CA ALA A 243 -7.57 23.45 -16.61
C ALA A 243 -7.38 23.89 -18.06
N VAL A 244 -8.15 23.31 -18.99
CA VAL A 244 -8.17 23.74 -20.41
C VAL A 244 -8.66 25.18 -20.52
N ALA A 245 -9.77 25.53 -19.87
CA ALA A 245 -10.33 26.88 -19.87
C ALA A 245 -9.38 27.92 -19.30
N ASN A 246 -8.60 27.55 -18.27
CA ASN A 246 -7.60 28.37 -17.62
C ASN A 246 -6.25 28.45 -18.37
N GLY A 247 -6.14 27.82 -19.53
CA GLY A 247 -4.95 27.85 -20.37
C GLY A 247 -3.76 27.06 -19.82
N ALA A 248 -4.01 25.98 -19.07
CA ALA A 248 -2.97 25.11 -18.58
C ALA A 248 -2.08 24.56 -19.71
N THR A 249 -0.85 24.23 -19.35
CA THR A 249 0.07 23.51 -20.24
C THR A 249 -0.03 22.03 -19.94
N PHE A 250 -0.14 21.21 -20.98
CA PHE A 250 -0.18 19.74 -20.89
C PHE A 250 1.08 19.16 -21.53
N VAL A 251 1.57 18.05 -20.98
CA VAL A 251 2.61 17.23 -21.60
C VAL A 251 2.05 15.82 -21.76
N VAL A 252 1.78 15.42 -22.99
CA VAL A 252 1.39 14.06 -23.33
C VAL A 252 2.65 13.23 -23.44
N VAL A 253 2.71 12.11 -22.75
CA VAL A 253 3.85 11.18 -22.73
C VAL A 253 3.41 9.80 -23.14
N ASP A 254 4.33 9.09 -23.76
CA ASP A 254 4.25 7.68 -24.08
C ASP A 254 5.64 7.06 -23.94
N THR A 255 5.73 5.82 -23.46
CA THR A 255 7.00 5.13 -23.25
C THR A 255 7.01 3.79 -23.96
N GLU A 256 8.14 3.49 -24.61
CA GLU A 256 8.41 2.15 -25.16
C GLU A 256 9.29 1.35 -24.19
N THR A 257 8.97 0.08 -24.03
CA THR A 257 9.59 -0.79 -23.02
C THR A 257 9.84 -2.19 -23.58
N THR A 258 10.74 -2.95 -22.93
CA THR A 258 11.01 -4.34 -23.31
C THR A 258 9.99 -5.34 -22.76
N GLY A 259 9.02 -4.89 -21.95
CA GLY A 259 7.99 -5.74 -21.34
C GLY A 259 7.07 -4.94 -20.41
N LEU A 260 6.19 -5.62 -19.70
CA LEU A 260 5.10 -4.99 -18.94
C LEU A 260 5.44 -4.68 -17.47
N ASP A 261 6.50 -5.22 -16.93
CA ASP A 261 6.89 -5.05 -15.51
C ASP A 261 8.12 -4.16 -15.43
N SER A 262 7.97 -2.96 -14.85
CA SER A 262 9.03 -1.97 -14.72
C SER A 262 10.24 -2.42 -13.89
N LYS A 263 10.11 -3.47 -13.08
CA LYS A 263 11.22 -4.05 -12.30
C LYS A 263 12.00 -5.12 -13.07
N LEU A 264 11.39 -5.73 -14.08
CA LEU A 264 11.95 -6.84 -14.86
C LEU A 264 12.25 -6.45 -16.31
N SER A 265 11.82 -5.27 -16.73
CA SER A 265 11.88 -4.80 -18.11
C SER A 265 12.54 -3.42 -18.17
N ASP A 266 13.17 -3.14 -19.31
CA ASP A 266 13.89 -1.89 -19.52
C ASP A 266 13.03 -0.86 -20.26
N LEU A 267 13.19 0.42 -19.90
CA LEU A 267 12.72 1.56 -20.65
C LEU A 267 13.57 1.71 -21.93
N VAL A 268 12.93 1.87 -23.07
CA VAL A 268 13.57 1.90 -24.41
C VAL A 268 13.51 3.27 -25.06
N GLU A 269 12.36 3.95 -24.94
CA GLU A 269 12.15 5.30 -25.45
C GLU A 269 11.20 6.06 -24.52
N ILE A 270 11.38 7.37 -24.45
CA ILE A 270 10.39 8.29 -23.90
C ILE A 270 10.07 9.31 -25.01
N ALA A 271 8.80 9.43 -25.38
CA ALA A 271 8.31 10.43 -26.31
C ALA A 271 7.30 11.34 -25.64
N ALA A 272 7.35 12.65 -25.90
CA ALA A 272 6.46 13.60 -25.29
C ALA A 272 6.12 14.79 -26.21
N VAL A 273 4.90 15.30 -26.03
CA VAL A 273 4.37 16.46 -26.76
C VAL A 273 3.81 17.47 -25.78
N LYS A 274 4.28 18.71 -25.85
CA LYS A 274 3.76 19.81 -25.03
C LYS A 274 2.64 20.54 -25.76
N ILE A 275 1.51 20.72 -25.08
CA ILE A 275 0.31 21.35 -25.62
C ILE A 275 -0.08 22.55 -24.74
N LYS A 276 -0.36 23.69 -25.37
CA LYS A 276 -0.89 24.87 -24.70
C LYS A 276 -1.92 25.57 -25.59
N GLY A 277 -3.08 25.92 -25.04
CA GLY A 277 -4.15 26.56 -25.81
C GLY A 277 -4.62 25.70 -26.97
N GLY A 278 -4.66 24.39 -26.85
CA GLY A 278 -5.05 23.44 -27.91
C GLY A 278 -4.03 23.29 -29.06
N LYS A 279 -2.83 23.84 -28.95
CA LYS A 279 -1.77 23.76 -29.98
C LYS A 279 -0.54 23.07 -29.43
N ILE A 280 0.09 22.23 -30.25
CA ILE A 280 1.39 21.66 -29.93
C ILE A 280 2.42 22.80 -29.95
N THR A 281 3.10 23.00 -28.83
CA THR A 281 4.12 24.05 -28.68
C THR A 281 5.53 23.50 -28.71
N ASP A 282 5.72 22.23 -28.33
CA ASP A 282 7.03 21.60 -28.32
C ASP A 282 6.90 20.07 -28.42
N ARG A 283 8.00 19.41 -28.84
CA ARG A 283 8.12 17.95 -28.93
C ARG A 283 9.47 17.54 -28.37
N TRP A 284 9.50 16.44 -27.66
CA TRP A 284 10.71 15.88 -27.11
C TRP A 284 10.67 14.35 -27.15
N SER A 285 11.77 13.72 -27.54
CA SER A 285 11.94 12.29 -27.42
C SER A 285 13.40 11.91 -27.22
N THR A 286 13.62 10.75 -26.63
CA THR A 286 14.95 10.18 -26.45
C THR A 286 14.90 8.67 -26.40
N LEU A 287 15.86 8.03 -27.04
CA LEU A 287 16.14 6.62 -26.84
C LEU A 287 16.86 6.41 -25.51
N VAL A 288 16.58 5.31 -24.86
CA VAL A 288 17.11 4.95 -23.54
C VAL A 288 17.96 3.70 -23.67
N ASN A 289 19.19 3.75 -23.17
CA ASN A 289 20.12 2.65 -23.19
C ASN A 289 20.32 2.08 -21.78
N ALA A 290 19.61 1.02 -21.46
CA ALA A 290 19.73 0.29 -20.19
C ALA A 290 20.89 -0.72 -20.21
N GLY A 291 21.60 -0.87 -21.33
CA GLY A 291 22.74 -1.79 -21.47
C GLY A 291 22.37 -3.25 -21.77
N ASN A 292 21.10 -3.58 -21.83
CA ASN A 292 20.60 -4.92 -22.09
C ASN A 292 20.21 -5.10 -23.58
N PRO A 293 20.31 -6.31 -24.16
CA PRO A 293 19.79 -6.58 -25.50
C PRO A 293 18.26 -6.55 -25.50
N ILE A 294 17.65 -5.94 -26.52
CA ILE A 294 16.19 -5.82 -26.62
C ILE A 294 15.53 -7.17 -26.91
N VAL A 295 14.46 -7.43 -26.16
CA VAL A 295 13.45 -8.45 -26.48
C VAL A 295 12.16 -7.69 -26.83
N GLY A 296 11.53 -8.00 -27.97
CA GLY A 296 10.24 -7.39 -28.32
C GLY A 296 10.26 -6.35 -29.45
N VAL A 297 11.32 -6.29 -30.24
CA VAL A 297 11.48 -5.37 -31.42
C VAL A 297 10.25 -5.31 -32.35
N GLN A 298 9.38 -6.32 -32.35
CA GLN A 298 8.21 -6.36 -33.22
C GLN A 298 7.09 -5.38 -32.83
N MET A 299 7.10 -4.87 -31.62
CA MET A 299 6.05 -3.96 -31.14
C MET A 299 6.38 -2.48 -31.36
N HIS A 300 7.63 -2.07 -31.17
CA HIS A 300 8.07 -0.66 -31.24
C HIS A 300 9.09 -0.38 -32.37
N GLY A 301 9.58 -1.39 -33.07
CA GLY A 301 10.50 -1.24 -34.20
C GLY A 301 11.93 -0.78 -33.84
N ILE A 302 12.22 -0.48 -32.59
CA ILE A 302 13.52 0.00 -32.10
C ILE A 302 14.48 -1.20 -31.99
N THR A 303 15.66 -1.09 -32.57
CA THR A 303 16.67 -2.15 -32.56
C THR A 303 17.74 -1.94 -31.49
N THR A 304 18.46 -3.00 -31.11
CA THR A 304 19.62 -2.87 -30.20
C THR A 304 20.70 -1.91 -30.74
N ALA A 305 20.78 -1.74 -32.08
CA ALA A 305 21.70 -0.79 -32.70
C ALA A 305 21.26 0.68 -32.47
N ASP A 306 19.95 0.90 -32.41
CA ASP A 306 19.40 2.23 -32.16
C ASP A 306 19.62 2.63 -30.69
N LEU A 307 19.47 1.71 -29.75
CA LEU A 307 19.68 1.96 -28.31
C LEU A 307 21.12 2.37 -27.97
N LYS A 308 22.11 1.99 -28.78
CA LYS A 308 23.48 2.46 -28.57
C LYS A 308 23.63 3.98 -28.69
N LYS A 309 22.66 4.64 -29.30
CA LYS A 309 22.60 6.11 -29.42
C LYS A 309 21.82 6.75 -28.26
N GLY A 310 21.14 5.92 -27.46
CA GLY A 310 20.34 6.36 -26.31
C GLY A 310 21.19 6.79 -25.13
N ILE A 311 20.57 7.53 -24.23
CA ILE A 311 21.17 7.97 -22.96
C ILE A 311 20.78 7.03 -21.82
N ALA A 312 21.46 7.17 -20.68
CA ALA A 312 21.17 6.32 -19.52
C ALA A 312 19.74 6.54 -19.00
N PRO A 313 19.05 5.50 -18.46
CA PRO A 313 17.66 5.60 -18.00
C PRO A 313 17.42 6.77 -17.04
N LYS A 314 18.27 6.95 -16.04
CA LYS A 314 18.17 8.05 -15.08
C LYS A 314 18.29 9.42 -15.74
N GLU A 315 19.24 9.61 -16.64
CA GLU A 315 19.42 10.86 -17.37
C GLU A 315 18.22 11.17 -18.27
N ALA A 316 17.64 10.14 -18.91
CA ALA A 316 16.44 10.28 -19.74
C ALA A 316 15.24 10.73 -18.89
N ALA A 317 15.01 10.09 -17.75
CA ALA A 317 13.92 10.44 -16.84
C ALA A 317 14.09 11.85 -16.24
N GLU A 318 15.31 12.26 -15.86
CA GLU A 318 15.61 13.62 -15.36
C GLU A 318 15.36 14.69 -16.44
N LYS A 319 15.81 14.47 -17.67
CA LYS A 319 15.56 15.39 -18.79
C LYS A 319 14.07 15.49 -19.13
N PHE A 320 13.36 14.37 -19.06
CA PHE A 320 11.92 14.38 -19.25
C PHE A 320 11.20 15.14 -18.11
N ALA A 321 11.62 14.98 -16.86
CA ALA A 321 11.08 15.73 -15.73
C ALA A 321 11.25 17.24 -15.91
N ASP A 322 12.42 17.68 -16.40
CA ASP A 322 12.67 19.08 -16.74
C ASP A 322 11.77 19.57 -17.88
N PHE A 323 11.57 18.75 -18.92
CA PHE A 323 10.65 19.07 -20.03
C PHE A 323 9.21 19.20 -19.55
N ALA A 324 8.74 18.32 -18.65
CA ALA A 324 7.38 18.29 -18.15
C ALA A 324 7.10 19.31 -17.02
N LYS A 325 8.14 19.98 -16.53
CA LYS A 325 8.04 20.87 -15.37
C LYS A 325 6.95 21.94 -15.50
N GLY A 326 6.05 21.98 -14.50
CA GLY A 326 4.95 22.97 -14.46
C GLY A 326 3.81 22.69 -15.43
N ALA A 327 3.77 21.53 -16.06
CA ALA A 327 2.69 21.08 -16.92
C ALA A 327 1.88 19.95 -16.25
N ILE A 328 0.64 19.76 -16.68
CA ILE A 328 -0.16 18.60 -16.36
C ILE A 328 0.30 17.44 -17.23
N LEU A 329 0.73 16.35 -16.64
CA LEU A 329 1.15 15.15 -17.37
C LEU A 329 -0.07 14.39 -17.87
N VAL A 330 -0.06 13.96 -19.12
CA VAL A 330 -1.15 13.24 -19.78
C VAL A 330 -0.62 11.97 -20.43
N GLY A 331 -1.31 10.86 -20.26
CA GLY A 331 -1.01 9.60 -20.94
C GLY A 331 -2.25 8.75 -21.12
N HIS A 332 -2.11 7.60 -21.76
CA HIS A 332 -3.17 6.62 -21.92
C HIS A 332 -2.78 5.34 -21.18
N ASN A 333 -3.41 5.06 -20.05
CA ASN A 333 -2.93 4.12 -19.03
C ASN A 333 -1.61 4.61 -18.42
N LEU A 334 -1.58 5.89 -18.07
CA LEU A 334 -0.39 6.65 -17.65
C LEU A 334 0.36 6.01 -16.46
N GLY A 335 -0.33 5.23 -15.62
CA GLY A 335 0.31 4.50 -14.53
C GLY A 335 1.41 3.55 -14.99
N PHE A 336 1.28 2.99 -16.19
CA PHE A 336 2.31 2.16 -16.81
C PHE A 336 3.57 3.00 -17.06
N ASP A 337 3.46 4.12 -17.76
CA ASP A 337 4.58 5.00 -18.11
C ASP A 337 5.27 5.55 -16.88
N VAL A 338 4.50 6.03 -15.90
CA VAL A 338 5.01 6.55 -14.62
C VAL A 338 5.79 5.48 -13.87
N SER A 339 5.38 4.21 -13.90
CA SER A 339 6.10 3.13 -13.22
C SER A 339 7.52 2.91 -13.75
N PHE A 340 7.72 3.05 -15.06
CA PHE A 340 9.03 2.97 -15.72
C PHE A 340 9.87 4.23 -15.49
N LEU A 341 9.24 5.39 -15.49
CA LEU A 341 9.91 6.66 -15.18
C LEU A 341 10.41 6.69 -13.71
N ASP A 342 9.61 6.18 -12.77
CA ASP A 342 9.98 6.08 -11.36
C ASP A 342 11.15 5.11 -11.14
N GLU A 343 11.14 3.95 -11.81
CA GLU A 343 12.24 2.99 -11.74
C GLU A 343 13.53 3.61 -12.32
N ALA A 344 13.42 4.36 -13.43
CA ALA A 344 14.54 5.04 -14.05
C ALA A 344 15.12 6.17 -13.19
N LEU A 345 14.29 6.94 -12.46
CA LEU A 345 14.74 7.97 -11.50
C LEU A 345 15.47 7.36 -10.29
N GLY A 346 15.12 6.12 -9.92
CA GLY A 346 15.76 5.38 -8.85
C GLY A 346 15.16 5.62 -7.47
N LYS A 347 15.66 4.89 -6.48
CA LYS A 347 15.11 4.84 -5.13
C LYS A 347 14.96 6.22 -4.48
N GLY A 348 13.79 6.46 -3.91
CA GLY A 348 13.48 7.66 -3.13
C GLY A 348 12.98 8.85 -3.96
N ARG A 349 12.84 8.70 -5.27
CA ARG A 349 12.23 9.69 -6.16
C ARG A 349 11.00 9.11 -6.83
N SER A 350 10.00 9.94 -7.05
CA SER A 350 8.80 9.56 -7.78
C SER A 350 8.40 10.68 -8.73
N PHE A 351 8.23 10.33 -9.99
CA PHE A 351 7.81 11.24 -11.03
C PHE A 351 6.44 11.88 -10.72
N ALA A 352 5.52 11.07 -10.22
CA ALA A 352 4.20 11.53 -9.82
C ALA A 352 4.25 12.61 -8.71
N THR A 353 5.12 12.47 -7.70
CA THR A 353 5.28 13.47 -6.64
C THR A 353 6.01 14.72 -7.09
N GLU A 354 6.96 14.59 -8.00
CA GLU A 354 7.75 15.72 -8.50
C GLU A 354 6.97 16.62 -9.46
N GLN A 355 6.04 16.05 -10.25
CA GLN A 355 5.25 16.79 -11.24
C GLN A 355 3.86 17.23 -10.76
N GLY A 356 3.31 16.62 -9.72
CA GLY A 356 2.17 17.12 -8.94
C GLY A 356 0.77 16.97 -9.56
N GLN A 357 0.61 16.95 -10.88
CA GLN A 357 -0.67 16.79 -11.57
C GLN A 357 -0.54 15.93 -12.80
N TYR A 358 -1.44 14.96 -12.96
CA TYR A 358 -1.51 14.09 -14.13
C TYR A 358 -2.95 13.71 -14.48
N LEU A 359 -3.14 13.31 -15.72
CA LEU A 359 -4.42 12.97 -16.32
C LEU A 359 -4.28 11.70 -17.14
N ASP A 360 -5.10 10.70 -16.86
CA ASP A 360 -5.15 9.47 -17.63
C ASP A 360 -6.32 9.48 -18.62
N THR A 361 -6.01 9.48 -19.90
CA THR A 361 -7.04 9.50 -20.94
C THR A 361 -7.84 8.19 -21.02
N PHE A 362 -7.27 7.05 -20.62
CA PHE A 362 -8.02 5.79 -20.50
C PHE A 362 -9.16 5.92 -19.50
N VAL A 363 -8.89 6.51 -18.34
CA VAL A 363 -9.88 6.75 -17.29
C VAL A 363 -10.91 7.77 -17.74
N LEU A 364 -10.46 8.92 -18.30
CA LEU A 364 -11.37 9.95 -18.79
C LEU A 364 -12.36 9.43 -19.81
N PHE A 365 -11.90 8.65 -20.79
CA PHE A 365 -12.78 8.08 -21.80
C PHE A 365 -13.75 7.07 -21.23
N ARG A 366 -13.33 6.25 -20.27
CA ARG A 366 -14.19 5.28 -19.59
C ARG A 366 -15.32 5.98 -18.80
N GLU A 367 -15.00 7.09 -18.15
CA GLU A 367 -16.00 7.88 -17.41
C GLU A 367 -16.93 8.67 -18.32
N ALA A 368 -16.38 9.30 -19.36
CA ALA A 368 -17.16 10.11 -20.28
C ALA A 368 -18.05 9.27 -21.22
N TYR A 369 -17.64 8.05 -21.52
CA TYR A 369 -18.31 7.18 -22.50
C TYR A 369 -18.37 5.72 -22.00
N PRO A 370 -19.07 5.44 -20.90
CA PRO A 370 -19.08 4.11 -20.25
C PRO A 370 -19.62 3.00 -21.15
N GLU A 371 -20.42 3.36 -22.18
CA GLU A 371 -20.99 2.42 -23.16
C GLU A 371 -20.03 2.07 -24.31
N SER A 372 -18.79 2.55 -24.28
CA SER A 372 -17.83 2.28 -25.36
C SER A 372 -17.41 0.80 -25.36
N GLU A 373 -17.40 0.17 -26.55
CA GLU A 373 -16.98 -1.23 -26.70
C GLU A 373 -15.46 -1.43 -26.51
N SER A 374 -14.67 -0.38 -26.60
CA SER A 374 -13.21 -0.42 -26.44
C SER A 374 -12.67 0.91 -25.94
N PHE A 375 -11.66 0.82 -25.05
CA PHE A 375 -10.92 1.98 -24.55
C PHE A 375 -9.45 1.99 -25.02
N LYS A 376 -9.09 1.13 -25.98
CA LYS A 376 -7.76 1.15 -26.58
C LYS A 376 -7.56 2.43 -27.38
N LEU A 377 -6.41 3.06 -27.24
CA LEU A 377 -6.11 4.35 -27.88
C LEU A 377 -6.37 4.34 -29.40
N GLY A 378 -5.98 3.28 -30.11
CA GLY A 378 -6.21 3.14 -31.55
C GLY A 378 -7.69 3.02 -31.93
N ASP A 379 -8.52 2.40 -31.09
CA ASP A 379 -9.96 2.28 -31.31
C ASP A 379 -10.65 3.62 -31.03
N LEU A 380 -10.26 4.30 -29.94
CA LEU A 380 -10.74 5.66 -29.63
C LEU A 380 -10.38 6.64 -30.74
N ALA A 381 -9.14 6.62 -31.24
CA ALA A 381 -8.71 7.45 -32.34
C ALA A 381 -9.62 7.26 -33.58
N ARG A 382 -9.98 6.01 -33.91
CA ARG A 382 -10.89 5.69 -35.02
C ARG A 382 -12.31 6.20 -34.76
N ILE A 383 -12.85 6.00 -33.54
CA ILE A 383 -14.20 6.43 -33.15
C ILE A 383 -14.34 7.94 -33.25
N TYR A 384 -13.33 8.67 -32.80
CA TYR A 384 -13.31 10.14 -32.80
C TYR A 384 -12.73 10.78 -34.06
N GLY A 385 -12.48 10.00 -35.12
CA GLY A 385 -12.06 10.51 -36.40
C GLY A 385 -10.64 11.11 -36.39
N VAL A 386 -9.77 10.70 -35.49
CA VAL A 386 -8.35 11.07 -35.50
C VAL A 386 -7.68 10.33 -36.66
N THR A 387 -7.30 11.08 -37.71
CA THR A 387 -6.85 10.51 -38.98
C THR A 387 -5.34 10.24 -39.05
N THR A 388 -4.58 10.71 -38.07
CA THR A 388 -3.15 10.39 -37.96
C THR A 388 -3.00 9.04 -37.27
N ALA A 389 -2.53 8.05 -38.03
CA ALA A 389 -2.09 6.80 -37.42
C ALA A 389 -1.06 7.11 -36.31
N PRO A 390 -1.13 6.43 -35.16
CA PRO A 390 -0.02 6.51 -34.23
C PRO A 390 1.24 6.08 -34.98
N THR A 391 2.12 7.01 -35.21
CA THR A 391 3.48 6.73 -35.69
C THR A 391 4.31 6.58 -34.43
N HIS A 392 4.83 5.37 -34.21
CA HIS A 392 5.87 5.11 -33.24
C HIS A 392 7.08 6.05 -33.47
#